data_dd260b50726e7c4abc743b51b8430468
#
_entry.id   dd260b50726e7c4abc743b51b8430468
#
_cell.length_a   1.000
_cell.length_b   1.000
_cell.length_c   1.000
_cell.angle_alpha   90.00
_cell.angle_beta   90.00
_cell.angle_gamma   90.00
#
_symmetry.space_group_name_H-M   'P 1'
#
loop_
_entity.id
_entity.type
_entity.pdbx_description
1 polymer ?
#
loop_
_entity_poly.entity_id
_entity_poly.type
_entity_poly.pdbx_seq_one_letter_code
_entity_poly.pdbx_strand_id
1 'polypeptide(L)'
;MVKLKNYNVVLKLFVLLLTYSFVISCAKQNYTVTKIEGKKIEINNKLTNVDNIIVSENAKSIESFIKPYRENIDKDLSEILAYCDETLDKSKGEWQTVIGSFLADITLEKTNKIFQSRENKSIDICILNHGGIRSIIPKGNVTARTAFEVMPFENTSIVIALKGEQILEMVTHFVSEKKPHPLAGITFTIEKDNSTSSILIQGKPLDVTKIYYVVTSDYLSNGGDNMNFFKKGTAKFDLDYKLRNILIDYFKEVDTLKINNDIRIKVRS
;
A
#
# COMPACT_ATOMS: atom_id res chain seq x y z
N MET A 1 18.37 -0.54 -77.56
CA MET A 1 17.66 -1.53 -76.67
C MET A 1 18.59 -2.35 -75.74
N VAL A 2 19.75 -1.84 -75.38
CA VAL A 2 20.76 -2.60 -74.58
C VAL A 2 20.83 -2.14 -73.10
N LYS A 3 20.26 -0.99 -72.74
CA LYS A 3 20.37 -0.41 -71.35
C LYS A 3 19.40 -0.99 -70.31
N LEU A 4 18.28 -1.61 -70.66
CA LEU A 4 17.32 -2.14 -69.70
C LEU A 4 17.68 -3.49 -69.09
N LYS A 5 18.51 -4.29 -69.78
CA LYS A 5 18.88 -5.63 -69.30
C LYS A 5 19.87 -5.57 -68.13
N ASN A 6 20.74 -4.55 -68.09
CA ASN A 6 21.72 -4.38 -67.07
C ASN A 6 21.10 -3.78 -65.79
N TYR A 7 20.03 -2.99 -65.90
CA TYR A 7 19.34 -2.40 -64.77
C TYR A 7 18.69 -3.47 -63.85
N ASN A 8 18.09 -4.49 -64.43
CA ASN A 8 17.51 -5.61 -63.69
C ASN A 8 18.55 -6.48 -62.99
N VAL A 9 19.76 -6.58 -63.49
CA VAL A 9 20.85 -7.31 -62.80
C VAL A 9 21.39 -6.51 -61.63
N VAL A 10 21.58 -5.21 -61.82
CA VAL A 10 22.04 -4.32 -60.74
C VAL A 10 20.99 -4.25 -59.60
N LEU A 11 19.68 -4.17 -59.92
CA LEU A 11 18.61 -4.17 -58.94
C LEU A 11 18.54 -5.50 -58.19
N LYS A 12 18.70 -6.64 -58.87
CA LYS A 12 18.76 -7.95 -58.23
C LYS A 12 19.96 -8.11 -57.30
N LEU A 13 21.13 -7.63 -57.70
CA LEU A 13 22.34 -7.61 -56.86
C LEU A 13 22.16 -6.70 -55.63
N PHE A 14 21.52 -5.55 -55.80
CA PHE A 14 21.24 -4.62 -54.68
C PHE A 14 20.25 -5.20 -53.69
N VAL A 15 19.19 -5.87 -54.17
CA VAL A 15 18.23 -6.58 -53.30
C VAL A 15 18.91 -7.73 -52.55
N LEU A 16 19.80 -8.48 -53.25
CA LEU A 16 20.55 -9.58 -52.65
C LEU A 16 21.54 -9.10 -51.58
N LEU A 17 22.18 -7.95 -51.80
CA LEU A 17 23.07 -7.32 -50.83
C LEU A 17 22.30 -6.79 -49.59
N LEU A 18 21.10 -6.23 -49.79
CA LEU A 18 20.20 -5.78 -48.75
C LEU A 18 19.70 -6.95 -47.87
N THR A 19 19.31 -8.06 -48.52
CA THR A 19 18.89 -9.27 -47.78
C THR A 19 20.05 -9.92 -47.03
N TYR A 20 21.26 -9.90 -47.55
CA TYR A 20 22.46 -10.41 -46.87
C TYR A 20 22.83 -9.58 -45.67
N SER A 21 22.68 -8.25 -45.73
CA SER A 21 22.92 -7.36 -44.55
C SER A 21 21.94 -7.58 -43.43
N PHE A 22 20.68 -7.97 -43.69
CA PHE A 22 19.69 -8.31 -42.67
C PHE A 22 19.99 -9.63 -41.95
N VAL A 23 20.65 -10.59 -42.62
CA VAL A 23 20.96 -11.91 -42.02
C VAL A 23 22.17 -11.81 -41.07
N ILE A 24 23.04 -10.83 -41.23
CA ILE A 24 24.25 -10.65 -40.38
C ILE A 24 23.93 -9.85 -39.13
N SER A 25 22.79 -9.14 -39.08
CA SER A 25 22.43 -8.25 -37.97
C SER A 25 21.90 -8.95 -36.69
N CYS A 26 21.74 -10.27 -36.69
CA CYS A 26 21.30 -11.04 -35.54
C CYS A 26 22.43 -11.91 -34.95
N ALA A 27 23.59 -11.34 -34.70
CA ALA A 27 24.58 -12.00 -33.85
C ALA A 27 24.13 -11.88 -32.40
N LYS A 28 23.62 -12.96 -31.82
CA LYS A 28 23.36 -13.09 -30.40
C LYS A 28 24.67 -12.82 -29.65
N GLN A 29 24.76 -11.69 -29.00
CA GLN A 29 25.90 -11.39 -28.12
C GLN A 29 25.82 -12.37 -26.95
N ASN A 30 26.56 -13.45 -27.02
CA ASN A 30 26.69 -14.39 -25.92
C ASN A 30 27.57 -13.71 -24.86
N TYR A 31 26.91 -13.16 -23.83
CA TYR A 31 27.63 -12.78 -22.62
C TYR A 31 28.05 -14.08 -21.91
N THR A 32 29.30 -14.48 -22.09
CA THR A 32 29.91 -15.45 -21.21
C THR A 32 30.28 -14.75 -19.92
N VAL A 33 29.55 -15.08 -18.84
CA VAL A 33 29.97 -14.72 -17.49
C VAL A 33 31.29 -15.41 -17.22
N THR A 34 32.39 -14.69 -17.31
CA THR A 34 33.76 -15.23 -17.27
C THR A 34 34.16 -15.72 -15.88
N LYS A 35 33.63 -15.16 -14.81
CA LYS A 35 33.73 -15.68 -13.43
C LYS A 35 32.94 -14.82 -12.46
N ILE A 36 32.03 -15.41 -11.68
CA ILE A 36 31.51 -14.77 -10.48
C ILE A 36 32.28 -15.38 -9.30
N GLU A 37 33.24 -14.66 -8.76
CA GLU A 37 33.85 -15.00 -7.49
C GLU A 37 33.00 -14.44 -6.36
N GLY A 38 32.06 -15.26 -5.89
CA GLY A 38 31.31 -14.98 -4.66
C GLY A 38 32.19 -15.31 -3.45
N LYS A 39 32.63 -14.33 -2.69
CA LYS A 39 33.22 -14.56 -1.36
C LYS A 39 32.08 -14.71 -0.36
N LYS A 40 31.89 -15.90 0.19
CA LYS A 40 30.93 -16.11 1.27
C LYS A 40 31.42 -15.34 2.50
N ILE A 41 30.70 -14.30 2.89
CA ILE A 41 30.93 -13.59 4.15
C ILE A 41 30.05 -14.28 5.18
N GLU A 42 30.65 -15.05 6.10
CA GLU A 42 29.93 -15.57 7.26
C GLU A 42 29.74 -14.40 8.24
N ILE A 43 28.51 -13.92 8.36
CA ILE A 43 28.11 -13.00 9.42
C ILE A 43 27.92 -13.84 10.69
N ASN A 44 28.96 -13.94 11.50
CA ASN A 44 28.88 -14.51 12.82
C ASN A 44 28.92 -13.42 13.89
N ASN A 45 28.48 -13.73 15.11
CA ASN A 45 28.37 -12.77 16.23
C ASN A 45 29.73 -12.14 16.65
N LYS A 46 30.87 -12.48 16.01
CA LYS A 46 32.18 -11.88 16.21
C LYS A 46 32.45 -10.69 15.29
N LEU A 47 31.58 -10.40 14.32
CA LEU A 47 31.68 -9.22 13.45
C LEU A 47 31.13 -7.94 14.10
N THR A 48 30.83 -7.96 15.39
CA THR A 48 30.45 -6.74 16.15
C THR A 48 31.60 -5.78 16.45
N ASN A 49 32.86 -6.20 16.19
CA ASN A 49 34.00 -5.26 16.21
C ASN A 49 34.21 -4.70 14.81
N VAL A 50 33.62 -3.52 14.58
CA VAL A 50 33.66 -2.75 13.33
C VAL A 50 35.10 -2.36 12.92
N ASP A 51 36.07 -2.53 13.79
CA ASP A 51 37.46 -2.11 13.61
C ASP A 51 38.26 -2.92 12.58
N ASN A 52 37.75 -4.05 12.12
CA ASN A 52 38.44 -4.93 11.15
C ASN A 52 37.75 -5.03 9.76
N ILE A 53 36.69 -4.26 9.52
CA ILE A 53 36.16 -4.12 8.18
C ILE A 53 37.01 -3.06 7.49
N ILE A 54 37.82 -3.47 6.51
CA ILE A 54 38.47 -2.52 5.59
C ILE A 54 37.35 -1.84 4.81
N VAL A 55 36.82 -0.78 5.40
CA VAL A 55 35.90 0.11 4.72
C VAL A 55 36.76 0.85 3.69
N SER A 56 36.51 0.60 2.40
CA SER A 56 37.25 1.31 1.33
C SER A 56 37.15 2.82 1.52
N GLU A 57 38.17 3.57 1.11
CA GLU A 57 38.13 5.05 1.19
C GLU A 57 36.87 5.61 0.51
N ASN A 58 36.40 4.98 -0.57
CA ASN A 58 35.15 5.34 -1.24
C ASN A 58 33.94 5.17 -0.32
N ALA A 59 33.88 4.11 0.48
CA ALA A 59 32.78 3.89 1.43
C ALA A 59 32.79 4.92 2.56
N LYS A 60 33.98 5.31 3.05
CA LYS A 60 34.14 6.40 4.04
C LYS A 60 33.69 7.75 3.48
N SER A 61 34.02 8.01 2.22
CA SER A 61 33.63 9.25 1.52
C SER A 61 32.09 9.29 1.37
N ILE A 62 31.46 8.18 0.96
CA ILE A 62 29.99 8.09 0.85
C ILE A 62 29.36 8.29 2.23
N GLU A 63 29.86 7.60 3.26
CA GLU A 63 29.32 7.70 4.62
C GLU A 63 29.39 9.14 5.16
N SER A 64 30.52 9.82 4.98
CA SER A 64 30.67 11.23 5.38
C SER A 64 29.73 12.16 4.62
N PHE A 65 29.45 11.87 3.34
CA PHE A 65 28.54 12.65 2.53
C PHE A 65 27.07 12.46 2.97
N ILE A 66 26.64 11.22 3.27
CA ILE A 66 25.24 10.94 3.66
C ILE A 66 24.96 11.22 5.13
N LYS A 67 25.97 11.26 6.00
CA LYS A 67 25.82 11.43 7.45
C LYS A 67 24.97 12.65 7.84
N PRO A 68 25.19 13.87 7.36
CA PRO A 68 24.39 15.04 7.75
C PRO A 68 22.91 14.90 7.33
N TYR A 69 22.64 14.27 6.19
CA TYR A 69 21.26 13.99 5.75
C TYR A 69 20.58 12.97 6.68
N ARG A 70 21.30 11.90 7.04
CA ARG A 70 20.81 10.87 7.97
C ARG A 70 20.49 11.49 9.32
N GLU A 71 21.41 12.26 9.90
CA GLU A 71 21.23 12.91 11.20
C GLU A 71 20.02 13.85 11.20
N ASN A 72 19.82 14.60 10.13
CA ASN A 72 18.65 15.49 10.00
C ASN A 72 17.33 14.70 9.91
N ILE A 73 17.29 13.65 9.07
CA ILE A 73 16.11 12.77 8.93
C ILE A 73 15.83 12.07 10.27
N ASP A 74 16.86 11.56 10.96
CA ASP A 74 16.68 10.88 12.24
C ASP A 74 16.15 11.83 13.31
N LYS A 75 16.57 13.07 13.32
CA LYS A 75 16.03 14.10 14.21
C LYS A 75 14.55 14.34 13.94
N ASP A 76 14.16 14.58 12.69
CA ASP A 76 12.78 14.88 12.30
C ASP A 76 11.84 13.69 12.57
N LEU A 77 12.32 12.47 12.34
CA LEU A 77 11.55 11.25 12.57
C LEU A 77 11.44 10.86 14.05
N SER A 78 12.30 11.37 14.91
CA SER A 78 12.37 11.00 16.34
C SER A 78 11.57 11.94 17.23
N GLU A 79 10.97 13.01 16.69
CA GLU A 79 10.08 13.89 17.45
C GLU A 79 8.91 13.11 18.02
N ILE A 80 8.68 13.26 19.33
CA ILE A 80 7.54 12.64 20.02
C ILE A 80 6.29 13.44 19.65
N LEU A 81 5.33 12.78 19.03
CA LEU A 81 4.09 13.41 18.58
C LEU A 81 2.91 13.14 19.52
N ALA A 82 2.84 11.94 20.10
CA ALA A 82 1.78 11.52 21.03
C ALA A 82 2.24 10.36 21.90
N TYR A 83 1.33 9.85 22.72
CA TYR A 83 1.53 8.67 23.56
C TYR A 83 0.51 7.59 23.24
N CYS A 84 0.91 6.32 23.28
CA CYS A 84 0.05 5.16 23.10
C CYS A 84 -0.02 4.36 24.42
N ASP A 85 -1.21 4.22 25.00
CA ASP A 85 -1.39 3.58 26.32
C ASP A 85 -1.18 2.06 26.28
N GLU A 86 -1.37 1.43 25.12
CA GLU A 86 -1.21 0.00 24.92
C GLU A 86 -0.57 -0.32 23.57
N THR A 87 0.02 -1.51 23.43
CA THR A 87 0.57 -1.94 22.13
C THR A 87 -0.55 -2.33 21.18
N LEU A 88 -0.62 -1.66 20.02
CA LEU A 88 -1.55 -2.00 18.96
C LEU A 88 -0.87 -2.96 17.98
N ASP A 89 -1.39 -4.18 17.90
CA ASP A 89 -0.83 -5.26 17.13
C ASP A 89 -1.88 -5.81 16.14
N LYS A 90 -1.42 -6.17 14.94
CA LYS A 90 -2.26 -6.78 13.92
C LYS A 90 -2.33 -8.31 13.99
N SER A 91 -1.53 -8.95 14.82
CA SER A 91 -1.48 -10.41 14.97
C SER A 91 -2.60 -10.97 15.83
N LYS A 92 -3.31 -10.11 16.56
CA LYS A 92 -4.39 -10.49 17.47
C LYS A 92 -5.74 -10.13 16.87
N GLY A 93 -6.61 -11.11 16.74
CA GLY A 93 -7.97 -10.98 16.20
C GLY A 93 -8.12 -11.63 14.82
N GLU A 94 -9.16 -12.45 14.71
CA GLU A 94 -9.44 -13.21 13.49
C GLU A 94 -10.09 -12.33 12.41
N TRP A 95 -11.06 -11.51 12.81
CA TRP A 95 -11.89 -10.72 11.89
C TRP A 95 -11.66 -9.21 11.98
N GLN A 96 -11.14 -8.76 13.09
CA GLN A 96 -10.72 -7.37 13.29
C GLN A 96 -9.53 -7.32 14.25
N THR A 97 -8.69 -6.32 14.10
CA THR A 97 -7.55 -6.05 15.01
C THR A 97 -7.66 -4.64 15.57
N VAL A 98 -7.14 -4.42 16.75
CA VAL A 98 -7.19 -3.09 17.39
C VAL A 98 -6.49 -2.05 16.53
N ILE A 99 -5.29 -2.36 16.00
CA ILE A 99 -4.58 -1.45 15.10
C ILE A 99 -5.35 -1.19 13.80
N GLY A 100 -5.99 -2.22 13.23
CA GLY A 100 -6.81 -2.08 12.03
C GLY A 100 -8.00 -1.17 12.26
N SER A 101 -8.73 -1.37 13.38
CA SER A 101 -9.85 -0.53 13.78
C SER A 101 -9.42 0.91 13.98
N PHE A 102 -8.32 1.14 14.71
CA PHE A 102 -7.74 2.45 14.93
C PHE A 102 -7.40 3.17 13.61
N LEU A 103 -6.67 2.51 12.71
CA LEU A 103 -6.29 3.10 11.41
C LEU A 103 -7.50 3.43 10.54
N ALA A 104 -8.52 2.56 10.53
CA ALA A 104 -9.73 2.82 9.76
C ALA A 104 -10.54 3.99 10.33
N ASP A 105 -10.64 4.12 11.67
CA ASP A 105 -11.35 5.23 12.31
C ASP A 105 -10.72 6.57 12.01
N ILE A 106 -9.41 6.70 12.22
CA ILE A 106 -8.72 7.97 11.96
C ILE A 106 -8.73 8.31 10.48
N THR A 107 -8.63 7.30 9.59
CA THR A 107 -8.74 7.54 8.14
C THR A 107 -10.13 8.06 7.80
N LEU A 108 -11.19 7.42 8.29
CA LEU A 108 -12.56 7.87 8.07
C LEU A 108 -12.78 9.29 8.60
N GLU A 109 -12.35 9.58 9.82
CA GLU A 109 -12.51 10.90 10.45
C GLU A 109 -11.82 12.01 9.64
N LYS A 110 -10.52 11.83 9.34
CA LYS A 110 -9.71 12.86 8.69
C LYS A 110 -10.14 13.11 7.26
N THR A 111 -10.36 12.04 6.51
CA THR A 111 -10.78 12.15 5.10
C THR A 111 -12.20 12.69 4.96
N ASN A 112 -13.09 12.36 5.91
CA ASN A 112 -14.46 12.87 5.89
C ASN A 112 -14.52 14.40 6.00
N LYS A 113 -13.66 15.02 6.83
CA LYS A 113 -13.56 16.49 6.94
C LYS A 113 -13.22 17.13 5.59
N ILE A 114 -12.26 16.54 4.86
CA ILE A 114 -11.84 17.02 3.54
C ILE A 114 -12.95 16.81 2.52
N PHE A 115 -13.55 15.61 2.50
CA PHE A 115 -14.59 15.26 1.54
C PHE A 115 -15.84 16.14 1.71
N GLN A 116 -16.25 16.38 2.95
CA GLN A 116 -17.36 17.29 3.24
C GLN A 116 -17.08 18.72 2.75
N SER A 117 -15.87 19.21 2.95
CA SER A 117 -15.49 20.55 2.51
C SER A 117 -15.46 20.68 0.98
N ARG A 118 -15.02 19.63 0.25
CA ARG A 118 -14.86 19.66 -1.21
C ARG A 118 -16.14 19.31 -1.95
N GLU A 119 -16.88 18.30 -1.47
CA GLU A 119 -17.98 17.68 -2.20
C GLU A 119 -19.35 17.90 -1.56
N ASN A 120 -19.40 18.50 -0.37
CA ASN A 120 -20.62 18.65 0.45
C ASN A 120 -21.33 17.29 0.70
N LYS A 121 -20.54 16.22 0.87
CA LYS A 121 -20.98 14.84 1.09
C LYS A 121 -20.19 14.23 2.23
N SER A 122 -20.75 13.18 2.85
CA SER A 122 -20.09 12.45 3.94
C SER A 122 -19.61 11.09 3.46
N ILE A 123 -18.46 10.65 4.02
CA ILE A 123 -17.98 9.30 3.82
C ILE A 123 -18.69 8.36 4.78
N ASP A 124 -19.22 7.27 4.27
CA ASP A 124 -19.97 6.27 5.05
C ASP A 124 -19.07 5.19 5.64
N ILE A 125 -18.07 4.72 4.89
CA ILE A 125 -17.25 3.55 5.23
C ILE A 125 -15.79 3.84 4.94
N CYS A 126 -14.89 3.29 5.78
CA CYS A 126 -13.48 3.12 5.47
C CYS A 126 -13.14 1.64 5.41
N ILE A 127 -12.42 1.22 4.37
CA ILE A 127 -11.78 -0.10 4.30
C ILE A 127 -10.35 0.05 3.78
N LEU A 128 -9.40 -0.54 4.51
CA LEU A 128 -8.00 -0.65 4.10
C LEU A 128 -7.60 -2.13 4.05
N ASN A 129 -6.40 -2.43 3.59
CA ASN A 129 -5.93 -3.81 3.56
C ASN A 129 -5.04 -4.15 4.77
N HIS A 130 -5.23 -5.36 5.30
CA HIS A 130 -4.41 -5.88 6.38
C HIS A 130 -2.91 -5.91 6.03
N GLY A 131 -2.58 -6.22 4.76
CA GLY A 131 -1.21 -6.23 4.24
C GLY A 131 -0.53 -4.86 4.25
N GLY A 132 -1.30 -3.77 4.24
CA GLY A 132 -0.81 -2.39 4.33
C GLY A 132 -0.22 -2.02 5.68
N ILE A 133 -0.60 -2.73 6.75
CA ILE A 133 -0.03 -2.56 8.10
C ILE A 133 1.26 -3.36 8.20
N ARG A 134 2.41 -2.70 8.38
CA ARG A 134 3.73 -3.36 8.33
C ARG A 134 4.42 -3.50 9.68
N SER A 135 3.98 -2.74 10.68
CA SER A 135 4.54 -2.77 12.03
C SER A 135 3.43 -2.62 13.06
N ILE A 136 3.77 -2.80 14.33
CA ILE A 136 2.94 -2.47 15.49
C ILE A 136 3.06 -0.98 15.83
N ILE A 137 2.10 -0.45 16.59
CA ILE A 137 2.31 0.79 17.35
C ILE A 137 2.60 0.35 18.79
N PRO A 138 3.83 0.50 19.28
CA PRO A 138 4.17 0.07 20.65
C PRO A 138 3.55 0.98 21.69
N LYS A 139 3.30 0.43 22.88
CA LYS A 139 3.01 1.26 24.06
C LYS A 139 4.15 2.22 24.32
N GLY A 140 3.84 3.47 24.62
CA GLY A 140 4.80 4.53 24.89
C GLY A 140 4.71 5.69 23.91
N ASN A 141 5.82 6.40 23.75
CA ASN A 141 5.90 7.53 22.83
C ASN A 141 5.79 7.07 21.37
N VAL A 142 4.94 7.74 20.59
CA VAL A 142 4.82 7.57 19.16
C VAL A 142 5.40 8.77 18.43
N THR A 143 6.04 8.52 17.31
CA THR A 143 6.80 9.49 16.53
C THR A 143 6.40 9.41 15.05
N ALA A 144 6.91 10.34 14.23
CA ALA A 144 6.77 10.22 12.78
C ALA A 144 7.35 8.90 12.26
N ARG A 145 8.47 8.41 12.81
CA ARG A 145 9.07 7.11 12.50
C ARG A 145 8.07 5.96 12.68
N THR A 146 7.29 5.98 13.77
CA THR A 146 6.24 4.99 14.02
C THR A 146 5.24 4.93 12.87
N ALA A 147 4.81 6.08 12.35
CA ALA A 147 3.90 6.13 11.20
C ALA A 147 4.54 5.57 9.91
N PHE A 148 5.82 5.87 9.65
CA PHE A 148 6.56 5.31 8.52
C PHE A 148 6.74 3.80 8.61
N GLU A 149 6.95 3.26 9.80
CA GLU A 149 7.08 1.81 10.02
C GLU A 149 5.74 1.07 9.88
N VAL A 150 4.65 1.69 10.37
CA VAL A 150 3.30 1.10 10.27
C VAL A 150 2.77 1.15 8.85
N MET A 151 2.94 2.28 8.15
CA MET A 151 2.41 2.52 6.79
C MET A 151 3.51 3.07 5.86
N PRO A 152 4.47 2.24 5.43
CA PRO A 152 5.63 2.69 4.65
C PRO A 152 5.30 3.05 3.19
N PHE A 153 4.11 2.72 2.71
CA PHE A 153 3.71 2.94 1.33
C PHE A 153 3.26 4.39 1.09
N GLU A 154 3.43 4.87 -0.14
CA GLU A 154 3.01 6.22 -0.57
C GLU A 154 1.53 6.27 -1.03
N ASN A 155 0.70 5.36 -0.53
CA ASN A 155 -0.69 5.26 -0.93
C ASN A 155 -1.47 6.51 -0.54
N THR A 156 -2.30 7.01 -1.47
CA THR A 156 -3.23 8.14 -1.26
C THR A 156 -4.63 7.64 -0.93
N SER A 157 -5.38 8.48 -0.22
CA SER A 157 -6.78 8.19 0.10
C SER A 157 -7.70 8.54 -1.07
N ILE A 158 -8.53 7.59 -1.46
CA ILE A 158 -9.49 7.68 -2.54
C ILE A 158 -10.89 7.42 -1.98
N VAL A 159 -11.85 8.27 -2.31
CA VAL A 159 -13.27 8.01 -2.02
C VAL A 159 -13.96 7.50 -3.28
N ILE A 160 -14.70 6.41 -3.13
CA ILE A 160 -15.44 5.77 -4.24
C ILE A 160 -16.91 5.73 -3.88
N ALA A 161 -17.75 6.14 -4.83
CA ALA A 161 -19.20 6.01 -4.72
C ALA A 161 -19.61 4.60 -5.17
N LEU A 162 -20.04 3.76 -4.22
CA LEU A 162 -20.48 2.39 -4.45
C LEU A 162 -21.99 2.27 -4.19
N LYS A 163 -22.71 1.52 -5.02
CA LYS A 163 -24.08 1.10 -4.69
C LYS A 163 -24.07 0.07 -3.57
N GLY A 164 -25.18 -0.07 -2.86
CA GLY A 164 -25.30 -1.07 -1.79
C GLY A 164 -25.05 -2.50 -2.25
N GLU A 165 -25.28 -2.84 -3.53
CA GLU A 165 -24.91 -4.12 -4.12
C GLU A 165 -23.39 -4.38 -4.04
N GLN A 166 -22.57 -3.37 -4.33
CA GLN A 166 -21.11 -3.48 -4.23
C GLN A 166 -20.64 -3.53 -2.77
N ILE A 167 -21.43 -2.96 -1.85
CA ILE A 167 -21.16 -3.13 -0.41
C ILE A 167 -21.40 -4.59 0.01
N LEU A 168 -22.42 -5.26 -0.51
CA LEU A 168 -22.60 -6.71 -0.30
C LEU A 168 -21.42 -7.51 -0.86
N GLU A 169 -20.94 -7.18 -2.06
CA GLU A 169 -19.75 -7.83 -2.63
C GLU A 169 -18.51 -7.59 -1.75
N MET A 170 -18.33 -6.38 -1.21
CA MET A 170 -17.25 -6.04 -0.30
C MET A 170 -17.31 -6.89 0.98
N VAL A 171 -18.49 -7.02 1.60
CA VAL A 171 -18.68 -7.83 2.81
C VAL A 171 -18.43 -9.32 2.51
N THR A 172 -18.93 -9.82 1.37
CA THR A 172 -18.70 -11.20 0.92
C THR A 172 -17.19 -11.47 0.69
N HIS A 173 -16.49 -10.54 0.05
CA HIS A 173 -15.04 -10.64 -0.16
C HIS A 173 -14.30 -10.68 1.18
N PHE A 174 -14.66 -9.81 2.12
CA PHE A 174 -14.08 -9.76 3.45
C PHE A 174 -14.18 -11.12 4.16
N VAL A 175 -15.36 -11.74 4.14
CA VAL A 175 -15.59 -13.06 4.76
C VAL A 175 -14.82 -14.17 4.04
N SER A 176 -14.76 -14.12 2.69
CA SER A 176 -14.05 -15.14 1.90
C SER A 176 -12.54 -15.13 2.10
N GLU A 177 -11.94 -13.95 2.27
CA GLU A 177 -10.50 -13.78 2.48
C GLU A 177 -10.04 -14.21 3.88
N LYS A 178 -10.95 -14.19 4.88
CA LYS A 178 -10.65 -14.47 6.29
C LYS A 178 -9.44 -13.67 6.81
N LYS A 179 -9.39 -12.39 6.43
CA LYS A 179 -8.34 -11.46 6.85
C LYS A 179 -8.96 -10.30 7.59
N PRO A 180 -8.38 -9.87 8.73
CA PRO A 180 -8.88 -8.73 9.49
C PRO A 180 -8.49 -7.40 8.81
N HIS A 181 -9.10 -7.11 7.67
CA HIS A 181 -8.92 -5.83 7.00
C HIS A 181 -9.41 -4.69 7.90
N PRO A 182 -8.65 -3.57 8.00
CA PRO A 182 -9.11 -2.36 8.68
C PRO A 182 -10.47 -1.89 8.14
N LEU A 183 -11.44 -1.73 9.00
CA LEU A 183 -12.82 -1.42 8.65
C LEU A 183 -13.43 -0.44 9.63
N ALA A 184 -14.11 0.61 9.13
CA ALA A 184 -14.88 1.56 9.94
C ALA A 184 -16.18 1.98 9.25
N GLY A 185 -17.16 2.43 10.02
CA GLY A 185 -18.44 2.92 9.50
C GLY A 185 -19.42 1.82 9.11
N ILE A 186 -19.05 0.56 9.17
CA ILE A 186 -19.90 -0.61 8.87
C ILE A 186 -19.74 -1.67 9.95
N THR A 187 -20.83 -2.34 10.27
CA THR A 187 -20.86 -3.53 11.14
C THR A 187 -21.70 -4.63 10.50
N PHE A 188 -21.35 -5.89 10.75
CA PHE A 188 -22.12 -7.03 10.26
C PHE A 188 -21.93 -8.28 11.13
N THR A 189 -22.77 -9.28 10.90
CA THR A 189 -22.68 -10.58 11.57
C THR A 189 -22.33 -11.66 10.54
N ILE A 190 -21.36 -12.51 10.87
CA ILE A 190 -21.03 -13.74 10.12
C ILE A 190 -21.80 -14.87 10.76
N GLU A 191 -22.62 -15.55 9.97
CA GLU A 191 -23.41 -16.69 10.41
C GLU A 191 -22.61 -17.99 10.34
N LYS A 192 -23.13 -19.09 10.92
CA LYS A 192 -22.46 -20.42 10.95
C LYS A 192 -22.11 -20.97 9.57
N ASP A 193 -22.92 -20.65 8.56
CA ASP A 193 -22.72 -21.05 7.16
C ASP A 193 -21.82 -20.10 6.36
N ASN A 194 -21.14 -19.16 7.04
CA ASN A 194 -20.37 -18.05 6.46
C ASN A 194 -21.21 -17.05 5.63
N SER A 195 -22.52 -17.11 5.68
CA SER A 195 -23.35 -16.01 5.18
C SER A 195 -23.25 -14.79 6.09
N THR A 196 -23.72 -13.65 5.63
CA THR A 196 -23.67 -12.41 6.40
C THR A 196 -25.07 -11.86 6.65
N SER A 197 -25.27 -11.32 7.84
CA SER A 197 -26.54 -10.72 8.25
C SER A 197 -26.30 -9.42 9.03
N SER A 198 -27.37 -8.71 9.30
CA SER A 198 -27.35 -7.51 10.15
C SER A 198 -26.31 -6.49 9.71
N ILE A 199 -26.18 -6.27 8.39
CA ILE A 199 -25.24 -5.29 7.84
C ILE A 199 -25.78 -3.89 8.12
N LEU A 200 -25.03 -3.12 8.93
CA LEU A 200 -25.38 -1.75 9.27
C LEU A 200 -24.28 -0.80 8.79
N ILE A 201 -24.67 0.29 8.14
CA ILE A 201 -23.77 1.38 7.74
C ILE A 201 -24.14 2.61 8.54
N GLN A 202 -23.19 3.16 9.31
CA GLN A 202 -23.43 4.25 10.24
C GLN A 202 -24.65 3.97 11.15
N GLY A 203 -24.75 2.70 11.63
CA GLY A 203 -25.84 2.24 12.49
C GLY A 203 -27.18 2.01 11.82
N LYS A 204 -27.32 2.22 10.50
CA LYS A 204 -28.55 2.00 9.73
C LYS A 204 -28.45 0.76 8.85
N PRO A 205 -29.55 -0.01 8.66
CA PRO A 205 -29.54 -1.13 7.74
C PRO A 205 -29.06 -0.76 6.34
N LEU A 206 -28.28 -1.67 5.73
CA LEU A 206 -27.83 -1.52 4.35
C LEU A 206 -29.04 -1.43 3.40
N ASP A 207 -29.07 -0.39 2.58
CA ASP A 207 -29.97 -0.24 1.46
C ASP A 207 -29.22 -0.54 0.16
N VAL A 208 -29.56 -1.63 -0.52
CA VAL A 208 -28.85 -2.09 -1.73
C VAL A 208 -28.97 -1.10 -2.91
N THR A 209 -29.97 -0.22 -2.89
CA THR A 209 -30.21 0.77 -3.96
C THR A 209 -29.49 2.09 -3.73
N LYS A 210 -29.10 2.37 -2.49
CA LYS A 210 -28.44 3.61 -2.10
C LYS A 210 -26.98 3.62 -2.53
N ILE A 211 -26.44 4.82 -2.80
CA ILE A 211 -25.01 5.06 -2.99
C ILE A 211 -24.36 5.36 -1.64
N TYR A 212 -23.25 4.71 -1.37
CA TYR A 212 -22.39 4.90 -0.21
C TYR A 212 -21.01 5.39 -0.65
N TYR A 213 -20.44 6.33 0.10
CA TYR A 213 -19.11 6.83 -0.13
C TYR A 213 -18.12 6.04 0.73
N VAL A 214 -17.19 5.35 0.08
CA VAL A 214 -16.22 4.47 0.74
C VAL A 214 -14.82 5.03 0.54
N VAL A 215 -14.12 5.35 1.62
CA VAL A 215 -12.70 5.72 1.55
C VAL A 215 -11.83 4.47 1.62
N THR A 216 -10.82 4.46 0.76
CA THR A 216 -9.81 3.39 0.68
C THR A 216 -8.49 3.96 0.14
N SER A 217 -7.49 3.09 -0.15
CA SER A 217 -6.25 3.48 -0.81
C SER A 217 -6.40 3.49 -2.34
N ASP A 218 -5.53 4.24 -3.01
CA ASP A 218 -5.36 4.20 -4.46
C ASP A 218 -5.06 2.78 -4.96
N TYR A 219 -4.23 2.01 -4.24
CA TYR A 219 -3.93 0.61 -4.51
C TYR A 219 -5.20 -0.26 -4.54
N LEU A 220 -6.03 -0.19 -3.50
CA LEU A 220 -7.27 -0.96 -3.42
C LEU A 220 -8.33 -0.48 -4.42
N SER A 221 -8.42 0.83 -4.62
CA SER A 221 -9.35 1.44 -5.58
C SER A 221 -9.14 0.94 -7.02
N ASN A 222 -7.93 0.50 -7.33
CA ASN A 222 -7.55 -0.09 -8.61
C ASN A 222 -7.65 -1.63 -8.63
N GLY A 223 -8.25 -2.25 -7.60
CA GLY A 223 -8.47 -3.69 -7.48
C GLY A 223 -7.34 -4.45 -6.82
N GLY A 224 -6.48 -3.77 -6.07
CA GLY A 224 -5.49 -4.42 -5.21
C GLY A 224 -6.16 -5.40 -4.24
N ASP A 225 -5.44 -6.44 -3.81
CA ASP A 225 -5.94 -7.54 -2.96
C ASP A 225 -7.25 -8.15 -3.47
N ASN A 226 -7.43 -8.21 -4.82
CA ASN A 226 -8.62 -8.71 -5.50
C ASN A 226 -9.93 -7.95 -5.17
N MET A 227 -9.86 -6.76 -4.59
CA MET A 227 -11.04 -5.94 -4.26
C MET A 227 -11.66 -5.29 -5.51
N ASN A 228 -12.05 -6.12 -6.48
CA ASN A 228 -12.57 -5.66 -7.78
C ASN A 228 -13.92 -4.95 -7.72
N PHE A 229 -14.67 -5.08 -6.62
CA PHE A 229 -15.90 -4.33 -6.40
C PHE A 229 -15.67 -2.80 -6.43
N PHE A 230 -14.47 -2.31 -6.09
CA PHE A 230 -14.14 -0.90 -6.21
C PHE A 230 -14.15 -0.39 -7.66
N LYS A 231 -13.80 -1.23 -8.63
CA LYS A 231 -13.83 -0.87 -10.06
C LYS A 231 -15.24 -0.65 -10.60
N LYS A 232 -16.26 -1.08 -9.86
CA LYS A 232 -17.68 -0.90 -10.21
C LYS A 232 -18.25 0.41 -9.67
N GLY A 233 -17.42 1.23 -9.00
CA GLY A 233 -17.84 2.53 -8.48
C GLY A 233 -18.32 3.48 -9.56
N THR A 234 -19.34 4.28 -9.24
CA THR A 234 -19.96 5.25 -10.16
C THR A 234 -19.22 6.58 -10.19
N ALA A 235 -18.44 6.90 -9.16
CA ALA A 235 -17.56 8.07 -9.09
C ALA A 235 -16.34 7.77 -8.20
N LYS A 236 -15.24 8.46 -8.49
CA LYS A 236 -13.98 8.34 -7.78
C LYS A 236 -13.42 9.74 -7.49
N PHE A 237 -13.03 9.99 -6.24
CA PHE A 237 -12.52 11.26 -5.77
C PHE A 237 -11.15 11.01 -5.11
N ASP A 238 -10.12 11.63 -5.67
CA ASP A 238 -8.78 11.62 -5.07
C ASP A 238 -8.70 12.76 -4.05
N LEU A 239 -8.39 12.43 -2.81
CA LEU A 239 -8.26 13.44 -1.75
C LEU A 239 -6.86 14.06 -1.68
N ASP A 240 -5.90 13.51 -2.45
CA ASP A 240 -4.48 13.92 -2.42
C ASP A 240 -3.92 13.94 -0.98
N TYR A 241 -4.33 12.95 -0.19
CA TYR A 241 -3.94 12.82 1.21
C TYR A 241 -3.40 11.43 1.47
N LYS A 242 -2.08 11.33 1.71
CA LYS A 242 -1.41 10.06 1.94
C LYS A 242 -1.87 9.44 3.25
N LEU A 243 -2.14 8.13 3.25
CA LEU A 243 -2.59 7.41 4.43
C LEU A 243 -1.62 7.53 5.61
N ARG A 244 -0.30 7.50 5.35
CA ARG A 244 0.71 7.75 6.37
C ARG A 244 0.63 9.15 6.95
N ASN A 245 0.37 10.17 6.13
CA ASN A 245 0.25 11.55 6.60
C ASN A 245 -1.00 11.73 7.48
N ILE A 246 -2.10 11.01 7.18
CA ILE A 246 -3.29 10.96 8.05
C ILE A 246 -2.88 10.51 9.46
N LEU A 247 -2.05 9.46 9.57
CA LEU A 247 -1.57 8.96 10.84
C LEU A 247 -0.66 9.97 11.56
N ILE A 248 0.28 10.60 10.84
CA ILE A 248 1.17 11.61 11.39
C ILE A 248 0.38 12.84 11.89
N ASP A 249 -0.57 13.32 11.10
CA ASP A 249 -1.38 14.48 11.46
C ASP A 249 -2.30 14.16 12.64
N TYR A 250 -2.82 12.94 12.73
CA TYR A 250 -3.55 12.51 13.91
C TYR A 250 -2.66 12.49 15.16
N PHE A 251 -1.44 11.96 15.07
CA PHE A 251 -0.49 11.98 16.20
C PHE A 251 -0.18 13.39 16.69
N LYS A 252 -0.07 14.35 15.76
CA LYS A 252 0.18 15.75 16.11
C LYS A 252 -1.01 16.46 16.78
N GLU A 253 -2.23 15.95 16.59
CA GLU A 253 -3.46 16.56 17.12
C GLU A 253 -3.87 16.05 18.50
N VAL A 254 -3.30 14.92 18.94
CA VAL A 254 -3.69 14.29 20.22
C VAL A 254 -2.49 14.09 21.12
N ASP A 255 -2.68 14.26 22.41
CA ASP A 255 -1.65 13.93 23.41
C ASP A 255 -1.52 12.41 23.58
N THR A 256 -2.66 11.71 23.58
CA THR A 256 -2.76 10.25 23.73
C THR A 256 -3.69 9.68 22.66
N LEU A 257 -3.30 8.53 22.06
CA LEU A 257 -4.10 7.88 21.03
C LEU A 257 -5.44 7.42 21.61
N LYS A 258 -6.53 7.74 20.92
CA LYS A 258 -7.87 7.29 21.27
C LYS A 258 -8.17 5.97 20.58
N ILE A 259 -8.20 4.89 21.33
CA ILE A 259 -8.40 3.54 20.82
C ILE A 259 -9.87 3.16 21.03
N ASN A 260 -10.51 2.71 19.95
CA ASN A 260 -11.87 2.19 20.00
C ASN A 260 -11.84 0.67 19.83
N ASN A 261 -12.35 -0.05 20.84
CA ASN A 261 -12.42 -1.50 20.88
C ASN A 261 -13.81 -2.05 20.49
N ASP A 262 -14.66 -1.25 19.85
CA ASP A 262 -15.98 -1.68 19.42
C ASP A 262 -15.92 -2.89 18.49
N ILE A 263 -16.80 -3.86 18.76
CA ILE A 263 -16.94 -5.05 17.91
C ILE A 263 -17.73 -4.67 16.65
N ARG A 264 -17.05 -4.68 15.51
CA ARG A 264 -17.64 -4.37 14.19
C ARG A 264 -18.14 -5.60 13.47
N ILE A 265 -17.52 -6.74 13.75
CA ILE A 265 -17.83 -8.01 13.13
C ILE A 265 -18.15 -9.01 14.22
N LYS A 266 -19.41 -9.45 14.26
CA LYS A 266 -19.90 -10.49 15.17
C LYS A 266 -19.86 -11.83 14.45
N VAL A 267 -19.46 -12.89 15.14
CA VAL A 267 -19.49 -14.26 14.63
C VAL A 267 -20.48 -15.07 15.46
N ARG A 268 -21.46 -15.67 14.82
CA ARG A 268 -22.38 -16.62 15.47
C ARG A 268 -21.76 -18.00 15.46
N SER A 269 -21.50 -18.51 16.66
CA SER A 269 -21.04 -19.89 16.91
C SER A 269 -22.18 -20.91 16.77
#